data_ec16a60935afe304174537df612d751c
#
_entry.id   ec16a60935afe304174537df612d751c
#
_cell.length_a   1.000
_cell.length_b   1.000
_cell.length_c   1.000
_cell.angle_alpha   90.00
_cell.angle_beta   90.00
_cell.angle_gamma   90.00
#
_symmetry.space_group_name_H-M   'P 1'
#
loop_
_entity.id
_entity.type
_entity.pdbx_description
1 polymer ?
#
loop_
_entity_poly.entity_id
_entity_poly.type
_entity_poly.pdbx_seq_one_letter_code
_entity_poly.pdbx_strand_id
1 'polypeptide(L)'
;MQDNLNSGADLYKLETLADGIRNTGYRSIYNAIAELVDNSAEEDTAAKNIFIIGTEGAVNGKNRIVEYAVLDDGKGMNDDILSKCLQIGFSTRRERTGFGRFGVGLPQASYYASPRVEVYSWTNGIENAKCVYIDLDLVSTSQQSKICGPFSSTIPDRYSAFINFRTNDKNYDFSQHGTLVVWPKSDKIEPQRWSTCRRNLEEDLGRKYRWLLNDEKIEISTVEINDYGTFQHILPNDPLFLMKKSQYCVKETMSDSDAYCQKYDEATGYTEALFEPFCDADNPSGVVEKEVYYYDKNGERKTSIVTIRFSIVKEKYYSKNYISRDPGSLPYGKIAKRNMGISIVRQGREIDFGKFDYFDDNNQPFHRWWGCEISFTSELDEAFGISNNKQQVSLRAIDDESISDYENNEPMWLQLKSVVKNTITKMYSENQERRKGSRSGNNTTTTTTATSETIKRAEEENEEIAVPNTSETPTSFTPDIVEQIKIELTDEGFLTEVDELTDEQIKQYLDSNTRIKYEGRGPRSPFLDYEDILGVLRIYVNKDHQFYQQFVIEAITDESNKVVFELFLAALVKSLHKYEGDISEKIIDSLNVLLKSYLKSNE
;
A
#
# COMPACT_ATOMS: atom_id res chain seq x y z
N MET A 1 1.68 -45.76 33.06
CA MET A 1 1.47 -44.40 32.53
C MET A 1 1.57 -44.28 31.01
N GLN A 2 2.35 -45.11 30.32
CA GLN A 2 2.45 -45.06 28.84
C GLN A 2 1.19 -45.61 28.13
N ASP A 3 0.44 -46.54 28.73
CA ASP A 3 -0.76 -47.15 28.11
C ASP A 3 -2.00 -46.21 28.07
N ASN A 4 -2.00 -45.14 28.84
CA ASN A 4 -3.14 -44.19 28.90
C ASN A 4 -3.00 -43.01 27.93
N LEU A 5 -1.87 -42.84 27.24
CA LEU A 5 -1.63 -41.73 26.34
C LEU A 5 -2.43 -41.82 25.02
N ASN A 6 -2.88 -43.01 24.67
CA ASN A 6 -3.67 -43.27 23.44
C ASN A 6 -5.11 -43.74 23.73
N SER A 7 -5.58 -43.64 24.98
CA SER A 7 -6.97 -43.96 25.35
C SER A 7 -7.75 -42.66 25.52
N GLY A 8 -8.56 -42.28 24.55
CA GLY A 8 -9.37 -41.06 24.57
C GLY A 8 -10.07 -40.81 23.24
N ALA A 9 -10.76 -39.69 23.14
CA ALA A 9 -11.32 -39.22 21.88
C ALA A 9 -10.21 -38.74 20.95
N ASP A 10 -10.37 -38.92 19.65
CA ASP A 10 -9.46 -38.39 18.65
C ASP A 10 -9.34 -36.87 18.81
N LEU A 11 -8.11 -36.33 18.66
CA LEU A 11 -7.86 -34.88 18.73
C LEU A 11 -8.66 -34.11 17.69
N TYR A 12 -9.00 -34.76 16.57
CA TYR A 12 -9.74 -34.13 15.47
C TYR A 12 -10.77 -35.12 14.91
N LYS A 13 -11.99 -34.65 14.70
CA LYS A 13 -12.94 -35.32 13.81
C LYS A 13 -12.65 -34.91 12.38
N LEU A 14 -12.33 -35.88 11.51
CA LEU A 14 -11.90 -35.62 10.14
C LEU A 14 -12.97 -34.86 9.34
N GLU A 15 -14.24 -35.18 9.58
CA GLU A 15 -15.41 -34.57 8.92
C GLU A 15 -15.54 -33.07 9.21
N THR A 16 -15.34 -32.68 10.47
CA THR A 16 -15.43 -31.24 10.90
C THR A 16 -14.14 -30.48 10.67
N LEU A 17 -13.00 -31.18 10.62
CA LEU A 17 -11.70 -30.60 10.34
C LEU A 17 -11.64 -30.02 8.90
N ALA A 18 -12.22 -30.75 7.93
CA ALA A 18 -12.27 -30.31 6.54
C ALA A 18 -12.98 -28.95 6.42
N ASP A 19 -14.15 -28.79 7.05
CA ASP A 19 -14.91 -27.54 7.06
C ASP A 19 -14.17 -26.42 7.83
N GLY A 20 -13.55 -26.75 8.95
CA GLY A 20 -12.77 -25.82 9.74
C GLY A 20 -11.59 -25.23 8.94
N ILE A 21 -10.84 -26.08 8.23
CA ILE A 21 -9.68 -25.67 7.43
C ILE A 21 -10.10 -24.79 6.25
N ARG A 22 -11.22 -25.11 5.57
CA ARG A 22 -11.72 -24.33 4.44
C ARG A 22 -12.11 -22.90 4.81
N ASN A 23 -12.47 -22.65 6.05
CA ASN A 23 -12.92 -21.37 6.55
C ASN A 23 -11.81 -20.55 7.26
N THR A 24 -10.60 -21.08 7.33
CA THR A 24 -9.50 -20.42 8.06
C THR A 24 -8.39 -19.92 7.12
N GLY A 25 -7.98 -18.68 7.33
CA GLY A 25 -6.63 -18.19 7.06
C GLY A 25 -6.39 -17.40 5.79
N TYR A 26 -7.16 -17.53 4.72
CA TYR A 26 -6.93 -16.75 3.49
C TYR A 26 -8.01 -15.68 3.28
N ARG A 27 -7.56 -14.45 2.97
CA ARG A 27 -8.45 -13.32 2.69
C ARG A 27 -9.00 -13.33 1.27
N SER A 28 -8.28 -13.99 0.33
CA SER A 28 -8.64 -14.02 -1.08
C SER A 28 -8.04 -15.23 -1.79
N ILE A 29 -8.58 -15.58 -2.96
CA ILE A 29 -8.03 -16.61 -3.84
C ILE A 29 -6.60 -16.26 -4.29
N TYR A 30 -6.27 -14.96 -4.43
CA TYR A 30 -4.94 -14.49 -4.81
C TYR A 30 -3.88 -14.88 -3.78
N ASN A 31 -4.21 -14.78 -2.50
CA ASN A 31 -3.32 -15.21 -1.43
C ASN A 31 -3.11 -16.72 -1.43
N ALA A 32 -4.14 -17.52 -1.77
CA ALA A 32 -4.01 -18.96 -1.93
C ALA A 32 -3.12 -19.31 -3.13
N ILE A 33 -3.31 -18.63 -4.28
CA ILE A 33 -2.44 -18.80 -5.47
C ILE A 33 -0.99 -18.41 -5.14
N ALA A 34 -0.77 -17.34 -4.37
CA ALA A 34 0.57 -16.92 -3.95
C ALA A 34 1.31 -18.01 -3.15
N GLU A 35 0.62 -18.82 -2.33
CA GLU A 35 1.27 -19.96 -1.65
C GLU A 35 1.76 -21.05 -2.63
N LEU A 36 1.05 -21.24 -3.76
CA LEU A 36 1.53 -22.15 -4.80
C LEU A 36 2.76 -21.56 -5.51
N VAL A 37 2.72 -20.27 -5.79
CA VAL A 37 3.87 -19.54 -6.37
C VAL A 37 5.06 -19.55 -5.40
N ASP A 38 4.85 -19.37 -4.09
CA ASP A 38 5.91 -19.50 -3.08
C ASP A 38 6.61 -20.87 -3.17
N ASN A 39 5.85 -21.96 -3.29
CA ASN A 39 6.42 -23.30 -3.38
C ASN A 39 7.22 -23.52 -4.68
N SER A 40 6.76 -22.94 -5.79
CA SER A 40 7.45 -23.01 -7.09
C SER A 40 8.70 -22.12 -7.10
N ALA A 41 8.63 -20.93 -6.49
CA ALA A 41 9.72 -19.94 -6.46
C ALA A 41 10.83 -20.24 -5.43
N GLU A 42 10.67 -21.26 -4.61
CA GLU A 42 11.70 -21.68 -3.65
C GLU A 42 12.97 -22.12 -4.38
N GLU A 43 14.12 -21.75 -3.81
CA GLU A 43 15.44 -22.03 -4.39
C GLU A 43 15.67 -23.52 -4.64
N ASP A 44 15.18 -24.39 -3.75
CA ASP A 44 15.30 -25.85 -3.88
C ASP A 44 14.35 -26.46 -4.91
N THR A 45 13.30 -25.77 -5.31
CA THR A 45 12.39 -26.17 -6.41
C THR A 45 12.94 -25.76 -7.76
N ALA A 46 13.65 -24.63 -7.82
CA ALA A 46 14.32 -24.09 -9.00
C ALA A 46 13.40 -23.84 -10.21
N ALA A 47 12.11 -23.58 -10.00
CA ALA A 47 11.20 -23.21 -11.08
C ALA A 47 11.57 -21.82 -11.62
N LYS A 48 11.58 -21.71 -12.95
CA LYS A 48 11.76 -20.44 -13.65
C LYS A 48 10.47 -19.91 -14.25
N ASN A 49 9.61 -20.81 -14.73
CA ASN A 49 8.37 -20.46 -15.40
C ASN A 49 7.19 -21.01 -14.60
N ILE A 50 6.25 -20.13 -14.26
CA ILE A 50 5.06 -20.46 -13.49
C ILE A 50 3.83 -19.94 -14.23
N PHE A 51 2.92 -20.85 -14.62
CA PHE A 51 1.68 -20.51 -15.30
C PHE A 51 0.50 -20.61 -14.35
N ILE A 52 -0.28 -19.55 -14.25
CA ILE A 52 -1.56 -19.52 -13.56
C ILE A 52 -2.65 -19.60 -14.61
N ILE A 53 -3.37 -20.72 -14.61
CA ILE A 53 -4.35 -21.07 -15.62
C ILE A 53 -5.73 -20.99 -15.00
N GLY A 54 -6.62 -20.19 -15.56
CA GLY A 54 -8.02 -20.12 -15.17
C GLY A 54 -8.92 -20.77 -16.19
N THR A 55 -10.01 -21.35 -15.74
CA THR A 55 -11.05 -21.94 -16.62
C THR A 55 -12.37 -21.24 -16.32
N GLU A 56 -12.97 -20.58 -17.32
CA GLU A 56 -14.33 -20.09 -17.24
C GLU A 56 -15.32 -21.18 -17.68
N GLY A 57 -16.42 -21.31 -16.95
CA GLY A 57 -17.53 -22.21 -17.25
C GLY A 57 -18.87 -21.56 -17.00
N ALA A 58 -19.93 -22.10 -17.62
CA ALA A 58 -21.29 -21.63 -17.42
C ALA A 58 -21.88 -22.13 -16.10
N VAL A 59 -22.16 -21.23 -15.18
CA VAL A 59 -22.85 -21.54 -13.91
C VAL A 59 -24.08 -20.65 -13.82
N ASN A 60 -25.28 -21.26 -13.75
CA ASN A 60 -26.55 -20.53 -13.73
C ASN A 60 -26.70 -19.54 -14.90
N GLY A 61 -26.26 -19.94 -16.11
CA GLY A 61 -26.34 -19.11 -17.33
C GLY A 61 -25.34 -17.94 -17.41
N LYS A 62 -24.42 -17.83 -16.47
CA LYS A 62 -23.34 -16.82 -16.48
C LYS A 62 -21.98 -17.48 -16.53
N ASN A 63 -21.07 -16.96 -17.36
CA ASN A 63 -19.68 -17.41 -17.34
C ASN A 63 -19.00 -16.90 -16.06
N ARG A 64 -18.38 -17.83 -15.36
CA ARG A 64 -17.54 -17.56 -14.18
C ARG A 64 -16.37 -18.53 -14.11
N ILE A 65 -15.35 -18.17 -13.38
CA ILE A 65 -14.22 -19.08 -13.12
C ILE A 65 -14.75 -20.26 -12.30
N VAL A 66 -14.46 -21.46 -12.77
CA VAL A 66 -14.86 -22.73 -12.13
C VAL A 66 -13.66 -23.56 -11.70
N GLU A 67 -12.48 -23.28 -12.29
CA GLU A 67 -11.26 -24.04 -12.04
C GLU A 67 -10.04 -23.12 -12.09
N TYR A 68 -9.06 -23.39 -11.24
CA TYR A 68 -7.73 -22.83 -11.30
C TYR A 68 -6.70 -23.95 -11.38
N ALA A 69 -5.60 -23.67 -12.08
CA ALA A 69 -4.42 -24.51 -12.01
C ALA A 69 -3.15 -23.66 -11.98
N VAL A 70 -2.12 -24.19 -11.33
CA VAL A 70 -0.77 -23.63 -11.32
C VAL A 70 0.19 -24.69 -11.84
N LEU A 71 0.91 -24.38 -12.91
CA LEU A 71 1.90 -25.23 -13.56
C LEU A 71 3.27 -24.58 -13.41
N ASP A 72 4.26 -25.33 -12.94
CA ASP A 72 5.64 -24.88 -12.86
C ASP A 72 6.61 -25.88 -13.52
N ASP A 73 7.77 -25.39 -13.95
CA ASP A 73 8.89 -26.14 -14.51
C ASP A 73 9.94 -26.51 -13.43
N GLY A 74 9.56 -26.52 -12.16
CA GLY A 74 10.45 -26.92 -11.07
C GLY A 74 10.85 -28.40 -11.16
N LYS A 75 11.78 -28.83 -10.32
CA LYS A 75 12.33 -30.20 -10.34
C LYS A 75 11.32 -31.33 -10.13
N GLY A 76 10.07 -31.02 -9.80
CA GLY A 76 9.03 -31.97 -9.46
C GLY A 76 9.23 -32.63 -8.09
N MET A 77 8.31 -33.53 -7.75
CA MET A 77 8.29 -34.27 -6.47
C MET A 77 8.46 -35.77 -6.72
N ASN A 78 9.33 -36.42 -5.94
CA ASN A 78 9.40 -37.88 -5.89
C ASN A 78 8.20 -38.44 -5.13
N ASP A 79 8.02 -39.78 -5.14
CA ASP A 79 6.88 -40.45 -4.55
C ASP A 79 6.69 -40.19 -3.05
N ASP A 80 7.79 -40.12 -2.29
CA ASP A 80 7.73 -39.85 -0.86
C ASP A 80 7.22 -38.46 -0.55
N ILE A 81 7.69 -37.46 -1.26
CA ILE A 81 7.23 -36.05 -1.12
C ILE A 81 5.81 -35.92 -1.64
N LEU A 82 5.53 -36.45 -2.83
CA LEU A 82 4.22 -36.31 -3.47
C LEU A 82 3.11 -36.96 -2.63
N SER A 83 3.37 -38.13 -2.03
CA SER A 83 2.40 -38.83 -1.15
C SER A 83 1.96 -37.99 0.05
N LYS A 84 2.76 -37.03 0.48
CA LYS A 84 2.56 -36.23 1.69
C LYS A 84 2.35 -34.73 1.41
N CYS A 85 2.46 -34.27 0.15
CA CYS A 85 2.45 -32.84 -0.19
C CYS A 85 1.14 -32.13 0.22
N LEU A 86 0.02 -32.87 0.28
CA LEU A 86 -1.28 -32.37 0.75
C LEU A 86 -1.52 -32.63 2.26
N GLN A 87 -0.55 -33.22 2.98
CA GLN A 87 -0.66 -33.43 4.43
C GLN A 87 -0.32 -32.14 5.19
N ILE A 88 -1.21 -31.71 6.06
CA ILE A 88 -1.00 -30.54 6.92
C ILE A 88 0.14 -30.83 7.91
N GLY A 89 1.12 -29.91 7.97
CA GLY A 89 2.29 -30.04 8.84
C GLY A 89 3.43 -30.88 8.26
N PHE A 90 3.31 -31.37 7.02
CA PHE A 90 4.42 -32.03 6.34
C PHE A 90 5.33 -30.96 5.68
N SER A 91 6.60 -30.95 6.04
CA SER A 91 7.62 -30.12 5.44
C SER A 91 8.89 -30.90 5.19
N THR A 92 9.46 -30.78 4.02
CA THR A 92 10.80 -31.30 3.69
C THR A 92 11.92 -30.42 4.25
N ARG A 93 11.57 -29.22 4.73
CA ARG A 93 12.51 -28.17 5.20
C ARG A 93 12.48 -28.13 6.72
N ARG A 94 13.59 -28.52 7.32
CA ARG A 94 13.78 -28.47 8.78
C ARG A 94 14.34 -27.14 9.24
N GLU A 95 15.06 -26.43 8.37
CA GLU A 95 15.64 -25.12 8.63
C GLU A 95 14.71 -24.00 8.14
N ARG A 96 14.72 -22.87 8.84
CA ARG A 96 13.81 -21.73 8.61
C ARG A 96 14.25 -20.83 7.43
N THR A 97 14.96 -21.39 6.45
CA THR A 97 15.39 -20.69 5.25
C THR A 97 14.32 -20.83 4.15
N GLY A 98 14.10 -19.78 3.35
CA GLY A 98 13.13 -19.79 2.25
C GLY A 98 11.75 -19.22 2.60
N PHE A 99 10.81 -19.32 1.65
CA PHE A 99 9.44 -18.80 1.79
C PHE A 99 8.57 -19.71 2.67
N GLY A 100 8.73 -21.05 2.62
CA GLY A 100 7.96 -22.03 3.38
C GLY A 100 8.50 -22.29 4.78
N ARG A 101 7.64 -22.26 5.83
CA ARG A 101 8.07 -22.47 7.23
C ARG A 101 7.44 -23.69 7.90
N PHE A 102 6.18 -23.97 7.67
CA PHE A 102 5.38 -24.87 8.53
C PHE A 102 4.83 -26.10 7.81
N GLY A 103 5.05 -26.24 6.49
CA GLY A 103 4.47 -27.35 5.71
C GLY A 103 2.93 -27.31 5.64
N VAL A 104 2.35 -26.13 5.72
CA VAL A 104 0.89 -25.94 5.72
C VAL A 104 0.40 -25.16 4.48
N GLY A 105 1.29 -24.47 3.76
CA GLY A 105 0.92 -23.55 2.67
C GLY A 105 0.13 -24.25 1.56
N LEU A 106 0.70 -25.28 0.90
CA LEU A 106 0.04 -25.99 -0.18
C LEU A 106 -1.31 -26.62 0.23
N PRO A 107 -1.39 -27.41 1.33
CA PRO A 107 -2.68 -27.99 1.70
C PRO A 107 -3.71 -26.94 2.12
N GLN A 108 -3.36 -25.96 2.96
CA GLN A 108 -4.31 -24.95 3.42
C GLN A 108 -4.82 -24.08 2.29
N ALA A 109 -3.93 -23.60 1.41
CA ALA A 109 -4.30 -22.80 0.24
C ALA A 109 -5.25 -23.57 -0.70
N SER A 110 -4.92 -24.84 -0.95
CA SER A 110 -5.70 -25.70 -1.83
C SER A 110 -7.08 -26.02 -1.24
N TYR A 111 -7.14 -26.36 0.05
CA TYR A 111 -8.42 -26.67 0.73
C TYR A 111 -9.31 -25.43 0.85
N TYR A 112 -8.72 -24.24 1.03
CA TYR A 112 -9.46 -22.98 0.96
C TYR A 112 -10.07 -22.78 -0.43
N ALA A 113 -9.29 -22.99 -1.49
CA ALA A 113 -9.65 -22.63 -2.86
C ALA A 113 -10.67 -23.60 -3.48
N SER A 114 -10.61 -24.89 -3.15
CA SER A 114 -11.44 -25.93 -3.79
C SER A 114 -11.71 -27.11 -2.86
N PRO A 115 -12.93 -27.69 -2.88
CA PRO A 115 -13.21 -28.92 -2.16
C PRO A 115 -12.44 -30.13 -2.70
N ARG A 116 -12.02 -30.10 -3.99
CA ARG A 116 -11.18 -31.13 -4.58
C ARG A 116 -9.85 -30.55 -5.02
N VAL A 117 -8.76 -31.24 -4.71
CA VAL A 117 -7.39 -30.86 -5.07
C VAL A 117 -6.71 -32.04 -5.74
N GLU A 118 -6.07 -31.77 -6.87
CA GLU A 118 -5.27 -32.75 -7.61
C GLU A 118 -3.86 -32.19 -7.79
N VAL A 119 -2.83 -33.00 -7.53
CA VAL A 119 -1.44 -32.61 -7.73
C VAL A 119 -0.78 -33.66 -8.61
N TYR A 120 -0.35 -33.21 -9.77
CA TYR A 120 0.44 -33.99 -10.73
C TYR A 120 1.88 -33.53 -10.66
N SER A 121 2.84 -34.48 -10.60
CA SER A 121 4.25 -34.11 -10.58
C SER A 121 5.10 -35.15 -11.30
N TRP A 122 6.17 -34.68 -11.95
CA TRP A 122 7.11 -35.51 -12.69
C TRP A 122 8.52 -34.97 -12.54
N THR A 123 9.50 -35.85 -12.45
CA THR A 123 10.92 -35.55 -12.22
C THR A 123 11.81 -35.98 -13.38
N ASN A 124 11.29 -36.79 -14.31
CA ASN A 124 12.04 -37.36 -15.42
C ASN A 124 11.08 -37.74 -16.56
N GLY A 125 10.60 -36.73 -17.27
CA GLY A 125 9.63 -36.84 -18.35
C GLY A 125 8.18 -36.91 -17.88
N ILE A 126 7.32 -36.18 -18.59
CA ILE A 126 5.89 -36.07 -18.27
C ILE A 126 5.14 -37.39 -18.41
N GLU A 127 5.64 -38.32 -19.22
CA GLU A 127 5.13 -39.67 -19.36
C GLU A 127 5.22 -40.49 -18.06
N ASN A 128 6.09 -40.07 -17.14
CA ASN A 128 6.26 -40.65 -15.80
C ASN A 128 5.49 -39.87 -14.71
N ALA A 129 4.59 -38.99 -15.09
CA ALA A 129 3.82 -38.18 -14.17
C ALA A 129 3.01 -39.07 -13.20
N LYS A 130 2.96 -38.63 -11.96
CA LYS A 130 2.16 -39.24 -10.89
C LYS A 130 1.19 -38.24 -10.30
N CYS A 131 0.07 -38.76 -9.81
CA CYS A 131 -0.99 -37.95 -9.23
C CYS A 131 -1.29 -38.35 -7.79
N VAL A 132 -1.54 -37.37 -6.96
CA VAL A 132 -2.24 -37.51 -5.68
C VAL A 132 -3.45 -36.56 -5.66
N TYR A 133 -4.50 -36.96 -4.95
CA TYR A 133 -5.65 -36.10 -4.76
C TYR A 133 -6.33 -36.28 -3.41
N ILE A 134 -7.10 -35.28 -3.03
CA ILE A 134 -8.06 -35.33 -1.93
C ILE A 134 -9.36 -34.65 -2.39
N ASP A 135 -10.49 -35.22 -1.95
CA ASP A 135 -11.82 -34.65 -2.13
C ASP A 135 -12.47 -34.47 -0.76
N LEU A 136 -12.60 -33.22 -0.32
CA LEU A 136 -13.10 -32.87 1.00
C LEU A 136 -14.60 -33.18 1.15
N ASP A 137 -15.37 -33.24 0.05
CA ASP A 137 -16.77 -33.66 0.07
C ASP A 137 -16.85 -35.15 0.41
N LEU A 138 -15.90 -35.97 -0.08
CA LEU A 138 -15.78 -37.38 0.30
C LEU A 138 -15.24 -37.55 1.73
N VAL A 139 -14.35 -36.66 2.18
CA VAL A 139 -13.85 -36.67 3.56
C VAL A 139 -14.99 -36.33 4.53
N SER A 140 -15.81 -35.33 4.25
CA SER A 140 -16.93 -34.92 5.11
C SER A 140 -18.00 -36.02 5.27
N THR A 141 -18.11 -36.90 4.26
CA THR A 141 -19.03 -38.06 4.29
C THR A 141 -18.36 -39.37 4.70
N SER A 142 -17.12 -39.31 5.25
CA SER A 142 -16.33 -40.49 5.68
C SER A 142 -16.02 -41.52 4.58
N GLN A 143 -16.15 -41.11 3.29
CA GLN A 143 -15.82 -41.96 2.14
C GLN A 143 -14.33 -41.91 1.78
N GLN A 144 -13.64 -40.84 2.18
CA GLN A 144 -12.20 -40.70 2.04
C GLN A 144 -11.58 -40.32 3.40
N SER A 145 -10.55 -41.02 3.84
CA SER A 145 -9.83 -40.75 5.10
C SER A 145 -8.33 -40.48 4.91
N LYS A 146 -7.83 -40.61 3.68
CA LYS A 146 -6.41 -40.46 3.35
C LYS A 146 -6.26 -39.76 2.01
N ILE A 147 -5.09 -39.16 1.80
CA ILE A 147 -4.66 -38.66 0.47
C ILE A 147 -4.55 -39.89 -0.44
N CYS A 148 -5.22 -39.84 -1.60
CA CYS A 148 -5.16 -40.93 -2.59
C CYS A 148 -3.93 -40.76 -3.49
N GLY A 149 -3.22 -41.88 -3.73
CA GLY A 149 -2.00 -41.92 -4.53
C GLY A 149 -0.72 -41.95 -3.66
N PRO A 150 0.49 -41.77 -4.28
CA PRO A 150 0.70 -41.48 -5.70
C PRO A 150 0.45 -42.69 -6.61
N PHE A 151 -0.15 -42.45 -7.76
CA PHE A 151 -0.34 -43.43 -8.81
C PHE A 151 0.04 -42.84 -10.16
N SER A 152 0.52 -43.67 -11.11
CA SER A 152 0.84 -43.21 -12.47
C SER A 152 -0.41 -42.67 -13.15
N SER A 153 -0.33 -41.46 -13.67
CA SER A 153 -1.45 -40.78 -14.30
C SER A 153 -0.91 -39.77 -15.33
N THR A 154 -1.56 -39.69 -16.48
CA THR A 154 -1.37 -38.57 -17.38
C THR A 154 -1.99 -37.32 -16.80
N ILE A 155 -1.42 -36.15 -17.07
CA ILE A 155 -2.09 -34.89 -16.78
C ILE A 155 -3.42 -34.81 -17.55
N PRO A 156 -4.43 -34.08 -17.07
CA PRO A 156 -5.67 -33.92 -17.79
C PRO A 156 -5.45 -33.27 -19.16
N ASP A 157 -6.09 -33.82 -20.23
CA ASP A 157 -5.86 -33.41 -21.64
C ASP A 157 -5.98 -31.91 -21.88
N ARG A 158 -6.86 -31.24 -21.13
CA ARG A 158 -7.03 -29.77 -21.22
C ARG A 158 -5.78 -28.95 -20.89
N TYR A 159 -4.80 -29.54 -20.19
CA TYR A 159 -3.53 -28.89 -19.87
C TYR A 159 -2.38 -29.30 -20.80
N SER A 160 -2.58 -30.30 -21.67
CA SER A 160 -1.51 -30.86 -22.51
C SER A 160 -0.86 -29.80 -23.42
N ALA A 161 -1.65 -28.83 -23.90
CA ALA A 161 -1.15 -27.73 -24.73
C ALA A 161 -0.15 -26.80 -24.02
N PHE A 162 -0.19 -26.76 -22.68
CA PHE A 162 0.72 -25.88 -21.90
C PHE A 162 2.08 -26.54 -21.64
N ILE A 163 2.23 -27.85 -21.85
CA ILE A 163 3.50 -28.55 -21.61
C ILE A 163 4.60 -28.10 -22.58
N ASN A 164 4.22 -27.82 -23.82
CA ASN A 164 5.09 -27.23 -24.83
C ASN A 164 4.43 -25.98 -25.40
N PHE A 165 4.28 -24.96 -24.56
CA PHE A 165 3.56 -23.75 -24.92
C PHE A 165 4.44 -22.77 -25.68
N ARG A 166 3.89 -22.15 -26.73
CA ARG A 166 4.62 -21.20 -27.57
C ARG A 166 3.88 -19.87 -27.64
N THR A 167 4.64 -18.82 -27.46
CA THR A 167 4.26 -17.45 -27.80
C THR A 167 5.04 -16.97 -29.02
N ASN A 168 4.79 -15.74 -29.49
CA ASN A 168 5.58 -15.15 -30.56
C ASN A 168 7.06 -14.98 -30.18
N ASP A 169 7.34 -14.78 -28.88
CA ASP A 169 8.65 -14.36 -28.38
C ASP A 169 9.40 -15.48 -27.63
N LYS A 170 8.68 -16.51 -27.14
CA LYS A 170 9.29 -17.53 -26.27
C LYS A 170 8.60 -18.90 -26.42
N ASN A 171 9.43 -19.94 -26.28
CA ASN A 171 8.98 -21.32 -26.15
C ASN A 171 9.16 -21.76 -24.69
N TYR A 172 8.11 -22.37 -24.12
CA TYR A 172 8.09 -22.94 -22.78
C TYR A 172 8.06 -24.45 -22.89
N ASP A 173 8.88 -25.11 -22.09
CA ASP A 173 8.96 -26.57 -22.06
C ASP A 173 8.89 -27.06 -20.61
N PHE A 174 7.77 -27.67 -20.25
CA PHE A 174 7.51 -28.30 -18.96
C PHE A 174 7.60 -29.83 -19.04
N SER A 175 8.10 -30.40 -20.15
CA SER A 175 8.03 -31.83 -20.41
C SER A 175 8.97 -32.66 -19.54
N GLN A 176 10.14 -32.13 -19.14
CA GLN A 176 11.18 -32.88 -18.45
C GLN A 176 10.89 -33.06 -16.95
N HIS A 177 10.48 -32.01 -16.30
CA HIS A 177 10.12 -31.99 -14.87
C HIS A 177 9.12 -30.86 -14.63
N GLY A 178 8.34 -31.00 -13.58
CA GLY A 178 7.36 -29.97 -13.22
C GLY A 178 6.33 -30.46 -12.22
N THR A 179 5.47 -29.50 -11.83
CA THR A 179 4.31 -29.77 -10.99
C THR A 179 3.10 -29.00 -11.53
N LEU A 180 1.96 -29.71 -11.58
CA LEU A 180 0.66 -29.13 -11.90
C LEU A 180 -0.28 -29.34 -10.72
N VAL A 181 -0.66 -28.26 -10.06
CA VAL A 181 -1.69 -28.23 -9.00
C VAL A 181 -3.00 -27.78 -9.61
N VAL A 182 -4.06 -28.57 -9.48
CA VAL A 182 -5.38 -28.28 -10.04
C VAL A 182 -6.42 -28.14 -8.93
N TRP A 183 -7.24 -27.11 -9.01
CA TRP A 183 -8.41 -26.86 -8.18
C TRP A 183 -9.68 -26.93 -9.05
N PRO A 184 -10.20 -28.14 -9.34
CA PRO A 184 -11.17 -28.38 -10.39
C PRO A 184 -12.60 -27.91 -10.05
N LYS A 185 -12.85 -27.52 -8.81
CA LYS A 185 -14.17 -27.09 -8.33
C LYS A 185 -14.01 -25.83 -7.47
N SER A 186 -13.50 -24.74 -8.03
CA SER A 186 -13.39 -23.52 -7.24
C SER A 186 -14.77 -22.97 -6.89
N ASP A 187 -15.06 -22.87 -5.60
CA ASP A 187 -16.32 -22.35 -5.06
C ASP A 187 -16.16 -20.95 -4.42
N LYS A 188 -14.98 -20.35 -4.53
CA LYS A 188 -14.77 -18.98 -4.08
C LYS A 188 -15.39 -17.99 -5.06
N ILE A 189 -16.15 -17.07 -4.52
CA ILE A 189 -17.06 -16.19 -5.28
C ILE A 189 -16.29 -15.08 -6.02
N GLU A 190 -15.12 -14.70 -5.56
CA GLU A 190 -14.33 -13.57 -6.07
C GLU A 190 -13.05 -14.04 -6.78
N PRO A 191 -12.80 -13.45 -7.91
CA PRO A 191 -13.66 -12.75 -8.87
C PRO A 191 -14.38 -13.73 -9.77
N GLN A 192 -15.53 -13.33 -10.30
CA GLN A 192 -16.33 -14.22 -11.15
C GLN A 192 -15.79 -14.36 -12.58
N ARG A 193 -15.13 -13.33 -13.12
CA ARG A 193 -14.64 -13.31 -14.51
C ARG A 193 -13.10 -13.36 -14.56
N TRP A 194 -12.58 -14.11 -15.55
CA TRP A 194 -11.14 -14.22 -15.74
C TRP A 194 -10.47 -12.87 -15.97
N SER A 195 -11.05 -11.99 -16.78
CA SER A 195 -10.48 -10.66 -17.04
C SER A 195 -10.24 -9.83 -15.78
N THR A 196 -11.17 -9.90 -14.82
CA THR A 196 -11.02 -9.22 -13.51
C THR A 196 -10.02 -9.95 -12.63
N CYS A 197 -10.08 -11.29 -12.59
CA CYS A 197 -9.14 -12.12 -11.85
C CYS A 197 -7.70 -11.88 -12.29
N ARG A 198 -7.45 -11.92 -13.59
CA ARG A 198 -6.15 -11.69 -14.19
C ARG A 198 -5.57 -10.33 -13.76
N ARG A 199 -6.34 -9.25 -13.89
CA ARG A 199 -5.89 -7.91 -13.48
C ARG A 199 -5.51 -7.86 -12.00
N ASN A 200 -6.32 -8.47 -11.14
CA ASN A 200 -6.04 -8.50 -9.71
C ASN A 200 -4.83 -9.39 -9.37
N LEU A 201 -4.64 -10.53 -10.08
CA LEU A 201 -3.44 -11.36 -10.00
C LEU A 201 -2.19 -10.58 -10.42
N GLU A 202 -2.27 -9.82 -11.52
CA GLU A 202 -1.17 -8.97 -11.97
C GLU A 202 -0.76 -7.95 -10.92
N GLU A 203 -1.74 -7.27 -10.31
CA GLU A 203 -1.47 -6.29 -9.25
C GLU A 203 -0.87 -6.95 -8.01
N ASP A 204 -1.48 -8.04 -7.52
CA ASP A 204 -1.11 -8.69 -6.26
C ASP A 204 0.22 -9.46 -6.36
N LEU A 205 0.36 -10.34 -7.35
CA LEU A 205 1.56 -11.16 -7.51
C LEU A 205 2.74 -10.32 -8.05
N GLY A 206 2.47 -9.38 -8.95
CA GLY A 206 3.48 -8.43 -9.42
C GLY A 206 4.09 -7.64 -8.27
N ARG A 207 3.31 -7.33 -7.24
CA ARG A 207 3.77 -6.65 -6.03
C ARG A 207 4.52 -7.58 -5.09
N LYS A 208 3.94 -8.74 -4.77
CA LYS A 208 4.54 -9.72 -3.86
C LYS A 208 5.90 -10.22 -4.33
N TYR A 209 6.01 -10.48 -5.63
CA TYR A 209 7.20 -11.09 -6.25
C TYR A 209 8.04 -10.11 -7.07
N ARG A 210 7.83 -8.78 -6.93
CA ARG A 210 8.50 -7.76 -7.75
C ARG A 210 10.02 -7.92 -7.85
N TRP A 211 10.69 -8.28 -6.76
CA TRP A 211 12.14 -8.49 -6.75
C TRP A 211 12.56 -9.71 -7.55
N LEU A 212 11.84 -10.83 -7.39
CA LEU A 212 12.13 -12.05 -8.16
C LEU A 212 11.84 -11.88 -9.65
N LEU A 213 10.78 -11.13 -9.99
CA LEU A 213 10.42 -10.80 -11.37
C LEU A 213 11.43 -9.80 -11.99
N ASN A 214 11.81 -8.75 -11.25
CA ASN A 214 12.77 -7.75 -11.70
C ASN A 214 14.17 -8.35 -11.92
N ASP A 215 14.58 -9.26 -11.05
CA ASP A 215 15.87 -9.96 -11.12
C ASP A 215 15.85 -11.14 -12.11
N GLU A 216 14.74 -11.35 -12.83
CA GLU A 216 14.52 -12.43 -13.79
C GLU A 216 14.77 -13.84 -13.18
N LYS A 217 14.59 -13.98 -11.88
CA LYS A 217 14.72 -15.26 -11.17
C LYS A 217 13.55 -16.19 -11.46
N ILE A 218 12.35 -15.61 -11.59
CA ILE A 218 11.12 -16.31 -11.98
C ILE A 218 10.36 -15.49 -13.02
N GLU A 219 9.56 -16.16 -13.82
CA GLU A 219 8.56 -15.58 -14.68
C GLU A 219 7.18 -16.15 -14.33
N ILE A 220 6.24 -15.27 -14.06
CA ILE A 220 4.85 -15.64 -13.76
C ILE A 220 3.98 -15.18 -14.92
N SER A 221 3.17 -16.09 -15.45
CA SER A 221 2.24 -15.80 -16.55
C SER A 221 0.83 -16.25 -16.21
N THR A 222 -0.15 -15.57 -16.77
CA THR A 222 -1.57 -15.88 -16.59
C THR A 222 -2.22 -16.18 -17.93
N VAL A 223 -3.16 -17.14 -17.98
CA VAL A 223 -3.88 -17.51 -19.19
C VAL A 223 -5.26 -18.10 -18.88
N GLU A 224 -6.24 -17.86 -19.73
CA GLU A 224 -7.53 -18.58 -19.74
C GLU A 224 -7.38 -19.82 -20.63
N ILE A 225 -7.81 -21.01 -20.14
CA ILE A 225 -7.54 -22.30 -20.76
C ILE A 225 -8.10 -22.42 -22.20
N ASN A 226 -9.23 -21.78 -22.49
CA ASN A 226 -9.90 -21.83 -23.80
C ASN A 226 -9.54 -20.63 -24.69
N ASP A 227 -8.79 -19.65 -24.16
CA ASP A 227 -8.41 -18.43 -24.88
C ASP A 227 -6.94 -18.07 -24.63
N TYR A 228 -6.05 -18.66 -25.44
CA TYR A 228 -4.60 -18.40 -25.35
C TYR A 228 -4.22 -16.96 -25.71
N GLY A 229 -5.12 -16.20 -26.35
CA GLY A 229 -4.93 -14.75 -26.55
C GLY A 229 -4.93 -13.95 -25.26
N THR A 230 -5.39 -14.52 -24.15
CA THR A 230 -5.33 -13.93 -22.82
C THR A 230 -3.98 -14.12 -22.13
N PHE A 231 -3.04 -14.87 -22.71
CA PHE A 231 -1.71 -15.09 -22.13
C PHE A 231 -0.98 -13.77 -21.90
N GLN A 232 -0.50 -13.60 -20.69
CA GLN A 232 0.19 -12.38 -20.29
C GLN A 232 1.20 -12.63 -19.18
N HIS A 233 2.40 -12.05 -19.30
CA HIS A 233 3.40 -11.99 -18.24
C HIS A 233 2.98 -11.00 -17.15
N ILE A 234 3.24 -11.38 -15.91
CA ILE A 234 3.12 -10.47 -14.78
C ILE A 234 4.40 -9.66 -14.64
N LEU A 235 4.28 -8.35 -14.80
CA LEU A 235 5.37 -7.42 -14.55
C LEU A 235 5.43 -7.01 -13.07
N PRO A 236 6.62 -6.59 -12.57
CA PRO A 236 6.74 -6.02 -11.23
C PRO A 236 5.74 -4.89 -10.98
N ASN A 237 5.07 -4.90 -9.85
CA ASN A 237 4.30 -3.79 -9.32
C ASN A 237 5.10 -3.18 -8.17
N ASP A 238 5.91 -2.17 -8.47
CA ASP A 238 6.84 -1.58 -7.51
C ASP A 238 6.22 -0.37 -6.80
N PRO A 239 5.93 -0.44 -5.49
CA PRO A 239 5.41 0.69 -4.72
C PRO A 239 6.44 1.82 -4.52
N LEU A 240 7.73 1.55 -4.74
CA LEU A 240 8.77 2.56 -4.76
C LEU A 240 8.89 3.27 -6.12
N PHE A 241 8.24 2.77 -7.17
CA PHE A 241 8.31 3.27 -8.55
C PHE A 241 9.74 3.47 -9.08
N LEU A 242 10.69 2.61 -8.67
CA LEU A 242 12.09 2.64 -9.09
C LEU A 242 12.39 1.67 -10.22
N MET A 243 11.61 0.59 -10.36
CA MET A 243 11.83 -0.46 -11.36
C MET A 243 11.44 0.05 -12.75
N LYS A 244 12.38 -0.04 -13.70
CA LYS A 244 12.17 0.42 -15.08
C LYS A 244 11.22 -0.46 -15.89
N LYS A 245 11.31 -1.81 -15.71
CA LYS A 245 10.39 -2.76 -16.35
C LYS A 245 9.28 -3.14 -15.36
N SER A 246 8.27 -2.30 -15.25
CA SER A 246 7.20 -2.48 -14.26
C SER A 246 5.80 -2.26 -14.86
N GLN A 247 4.78 -2.49 -14.06
CA GLN A 247 3.38 -2.18 -14.44
C GLN A 247 3.12 -0.68 -14.56
N TYR A 248 3.98 0.17 -14.00
CA TYR A 248 3.76 1.61 -13.87
C TYR A 248 4.96 2.42 -14.34
N CYS A 249 5.16 2.45 -15.65
CA CYS A 249 6.19 3.28 -16.28
C CYS A 249 5.59 4.57 -16.83
N VAL A 250 6.42 5.60 -16.95
CA VAL A 250 6.11 6.88 -17.56
C VAL A 250 7.00 7.12 -18.78
N LYS A 251 6.61 8.07 -19.62
CA LYS A 251 7.46 8.51 -20.74
C LYS A 251 8.54 9.44 -20.24
N GLU A 252 9.70 9.46 -20.89
CA GLU A 252 10.79 10.36 -20.56
C GLU A 252 10.38 11.83 -20.69
N THR A 253 9.62 12.15 -21.74
CA THR A 253 9.06 13.47 -21.99
C THR A 253 7.56 13.43 -21.78
N MET A 254 7.09 13.81 -20.58
CA MET A 254 5.67 13.96 -20.30
C MET A 254 5.26 15.43 -20.42
N SER A 255 4.09 15.64 -21.05
CA SER A 255 3.35 16.89 -20.97
C SER A 255 2.08 16.68 -20.14
N ASP A 256 1.43 17.77 -19.71
CA ASP A 256 0.15 17.70 -19.00
C ASP A 256 -0.94 16.91 -19.75
N SER A 257 -0.87 16.89 -21.09
CA SER A 257 -1.80 16.13 -21.94
C SER A 257 -1.49 14.62 -22.02
N ASP A 258 -0.27 14.21 -21.69
CA ASP A 258 0.24 12.86 -21.87
C ASP A 258 0.68 12.19 -20.55
N ALA A 259 0.11 12.64 -19.45
CA ALA A 259 0.48 12.26 -18.08
C ALA A 259 -0.14 10.91 -17.65
N TYR A 260 0.16 9.86 -18.42
CA TYR A 260 -0.26 8.49 -18.13
C TYR A 260 0.88 7.68 -17.52
N CYS A 261 0.49 6.63 -16.80
CA CYS A 261 1.37 5.60 -16.29
C CYS A 261 0.84 4.26 -16.80
N GLN A 262 1.67 3.49 -17.49
CA GLN A 262 1.28 2.25 -18.12
C GLN A 262 2.35 1.17 -17.90
N LYS A 263 2.05 -0.05 -18.31
CA LYS A 263 3.03 -1.14 -18.34
C LYS A 263 4.21 -0.75 -19.22
N TYR A 264 5.40 -1.23 -18.84
CA TYR A 264 6.59 -1.08 -19.66
C TYR A 264 6.34 -1.48 -21.11
N ASP A 265 6.69 -0.60 -22.01
CA ASP A 265 6.54 -0.80 -23.45
C ASP A 265 7.49 0.14 -24.21
N GLU A 266 8.53 -0.45 -24.82
CA GLU A 266 9.51 0.29 -25.62
C GLU A 266 8.89 0.94 -26.87
N ALA A 267 7.92 0.27 -27.48
CA ALA A 267 7.31 0.75 -28.72
C ALA A 267 6.50 2.04 -28.50
N THR A 268 5.89 2.20 -27.34
CA THR A 268 5.12 3.39 -26.98
C THR A 268 5.89 4.38 -26.11
N GLY A 269 7.13 4.04 -25.70
CA GLY A 269 8.04 4.90 -24.95
C GLY A 269 7.75 4.96 -23.44
N TYR A 270 6.96 4.04 -22.88
CA TYR A 270 6.76 3.92 -21.43
C TYR A 270 7.88 3.09 -20.81
N THR A 271 9.04 3.70 -20.62
CA THR A 271 10.29 3.04 -20.22
C THR A 271 10.93 3.62 -18.98
N GLU A 272 10.39 4.71 -18.43
CA GLU A 272 10.96 5.43 -17.30
C GLU A 272 10.26 5.11 -15.98
N ALA A 273 11.06 5.04 -14.91
CA ALA A 273 10.58 4.99 -13.55
C ALA A 273 10.05 6.37 -13.11
N LEU A 274 8.92 6.38 -12.41
CA LEU A 274 8.28 7.62 -11.94
C LEU A 274 9.08 8.31 -10.83
N PHE A 275 9.69 7.51 -9.93
CA PHE A 275 10.47 8.01 -8.81
C PHE A 275 11.97 7.78 -9.03
N GLU A 276 12.75 8.34 -8.14
CA GLU A 276 14.20 8.17 -8.02
C GLU A 276 14.55 7.81 -6.56
N PRO A 277 15.72 7.21 -6.28
CA PRO A 277 16.15 6.99 -4.90
C PRO A 277 16.21 8.32 -4.15
N PHE A 278 15.72 8.33 -2.91
CA PHE A 278 15.86 9.49 -2.05
C PHE A 278 17.23 9.49 -1.39
N CYS A 279 18.10 10.39 -1.83
CA CYS A 279 19.47 10.52 -1.35
C CYS A 279 19.63 11.82 -0.55
N ASP A 280 20.20 11.72 0.63
CA ASP A 280 20.60 12.86 1.46
C ASP A 280 22.02 12.68 2.02
N ALA A 281 22.48 13.61 2.86
CA ALA A 281 23.83 13.55 3.43
C ALA A 281 24.04 12.29 4.31
N ASP A 282 22.99 11.83 4.98
CA ASP A 282 23.04 10.65 5.84
C ASP A 282 22.81 9.34 5.04
N ASN A 283 22.19 9.45 3.86
CA ASN A 283 21.83 8.32 3.01
C ASN A 283 22.10 8.64 1.53
N PRO A 284 23.35 8.57 1.06
CA PRO A 284 23.75 8.96 -0.30
C PRO A 284 23.27 7.98 -1.40
N SER A 285 22.79 6.79 -1.05
CA SER A 285 22.35 5.75 -1.99
C SER A 285 20.84 5.54 -2.05
N GLY A 286 20.06 6.19 -1.17
CA GLY A 286 18.64 5.89 -0.98
C GLY A 286 18.39 4.54 -0.27
N VAL A 287 19.45 3.89 0.24
CA VAL A 287 19.38 2.60 0.95
C VAL A 287 20.11 2.72 2.29
N VAL A 288 19.42 2.42 3.37
CA VAL A 288 19.98 2.40 4.73
C VAL A 288 20.04 0.96 5.21
N GLU A 289 21.20 0.53 5.68
CA GLU A 289 21.39 -0.72 6.41
C GLU A 289 21.38 -0.42 7.90
N LYS A 290 20.31 -0.85 8.58
CA LYS A 290 20.13 -0.66 10.01
C LYS A 290 20.43 -1.95 10.75
N GLU A 291 21.46 -1.96 11.60
CA GLU A 291 21.66 -3.04 12.54
C GLU A 291 20.56 -3.00 13.61
N VAL A 292 19.90 -4.14 13.81
CA VAL A 292 18.85 -4.36 14.80
C VAL A 292 19.20 -5.57 15.65
N TYR A 293 18.69 -5.63 16.87
CA TYR A 293 18.87 -6.79 17.72
C TYR A 293 17.55 -7.55 17.94
N TYR A 294 17.69 -8.83 18.22
CA TYR A 294 16.59 -9.74 18.52
C TYR A 294 17.03 -10.84 19.47
N TYR A 295 16.10 -11.53 20.09
CA TYR A 295 16.39 -12.67 20.92
C TYR A 295 16.02 -13.96 20.18
N ASP A 296 16.97 -14.91 20.15
CA ASP A 296 16.70 -16.22 19.55
C ASP A 296 15.88 -17.11 20.48
N LYS A 297 15.58 -18.32 20.04
CA LYS A 297 14.79 -19.30 20.81
C LYS A 297 15.38 -19.68 22.17
N ASN A 298 16.66 -19.48 22.36
CA ASN A 298 17.38 -19.76 23.59
C ASN A 298 17.41 -18.55 24.52
N GLY A 299 16.86 -17.41 24.08
CA GLY A 299 16.92 -16.13 24.79
C GLY A 299 18.27 -15.43 24.64
N GLU A 300 19.12 -15.83 23.67
CA GLU A 300 20.38 -15.15 23.40
C GLU A 300 20.16 -13.94 22.50
N ARG A 301 20.72 -12.81 22.89
CA ARG A 301 20.68 -11.58 22.07
C ARG A 301 21.60 -11.72 20.87
N LYS A 302 21.05 -11.52 19.68
CA LYS A 302 21.74 -11.53 18.39
C LYS A 302 21.45 -10.25 17.63
N THR A 303 22.26 -9.95 16.62
CA THR A 303 22.04 -8.82 15.70
C THR A 303 21.82 -9.33 14.29
N SER A 304 21.07 -8.54 13.51
CA SER A 304 20.84 -8.77 12.09
C SER A 304 20.67 -7.42 11.39
N ILE A 305 20.72 -7.42 10.05
CA ILE A 305 20.59 -6.20 9.25
C ILE A 305 19.18 -6.10 8.67
N VAL A 306 18.56 -4.95 8.85
CA VAL A 306 17.34 -4.53 8.14
C VAL A 306 17.75 -3.52 7.07
N THR A 307 17.42 -3.81 5.83
CA THR A 307 17.66 -2.90 4.70
C THR A 307 16.43 -2.06 4.44
N ILE A 308 16.56 -0.74 4.48
CA ILE A 308 15.47 0.20 4.27
C ILE A 308 15.76 0.99 3.00
N ARG A 309 14.81 1.00 2.04
CA ARG A 309 14.92 1.75 0.79
C ARG A 309 13.92 2.87 0.76
N PHE A 310 14.36 4.03 0.29
CA PHE A 310 13.54 5.22 0.16
C PHE A 310 13.57 5.74 -1.27
N SER A 311 12.44 6.23 -1.73
CA SER A 311 12.29 6.84 -3.05
C SER A 311 11.42 8.09 -3.00
N ILE A 312 11.62 8.99 -3.95
CA ILE A 312 10.88 10.24 -4.07
C ILE A 312 10.53 10.49 -5.54
N VAL A 313 9.41 11.13 -5.79
CA VAL A 313 8.99 11.46 -7.16
C VAL A 313 10.03 12.31 -7.87
N LYS A 314 10.36 11.97 -9.12
CA LYS A 314 11.27 12.80 -9.94
C LYS A 314 10.68 14.19 -10.16
N GLU A 315 11.51 15.22 -10.03
CA GLU A 315 11.09 16.62 -10.18
C GLU A 315 10.35 16.89 -11.48
N LYS A 316 10.84 16.31 -12.61
CA LYS A 316 10.23 16.51 -13.95
C LYS A 316 8.78 16.00 -14.07
N TYR A 317 8.33 15.12 -13.17
CA TYR A 317 6.95 14.62 -13.14
C TYR A 317 6.10 15.25 -12.04
N TYR A 318 6.65 16.22 -11.31
CA TYR A 318 6.00 16.72 -10.12
C TYR A 318 6.03 18.25 -9.99
N SER A 319 7.17 18.87 -10.26
CA SER A 319 7.36 20.32 -10.10
C SER A 319 6.46 21.13 -11.03
N LYS A 320 5.98 22.28 -10.54
CA LYS A 320 5.24 23.28 -11.35
C LYS A 320 6.03 23.80 -12.57
N ASN A 321 7.35 23.63 -12.56
CA ASN A 321 8.19 23.99 -13.71
C ASN A 321 7.94 23.09 -14.93
N TYR A 322 7.45 21.87 -14.73
CA TYR A 322 7.25 20.87 -15.78
C TYR A 322 5.78 20.46 -15.93
N ILE A 323 5.04 20.37 -14.81
CA ILE A 323 3.64 19.95 -14.77
C ILE A 323 2.81 21.06 -14.14
N SER A 324 2.05 21.78 -14.96
CA SER A 324 1.25 22.93 -14.52
C SER A 324 0.02 22.51 -13.71
N ARG A 325 -0.62 21.39 -14.10
CA ARG A 325 -1.79 20.82 -13.41
C ARG A 325 -1.39 20.16 -12.08
N ASP A 326 -2.37 19.92 -11.22
CA ASP A 326 -2.13 19.13 -10.00
C ASP A 326 -1.75 17.68 -10.36
N PRO A 327 -0.52 17.22 -10.01
CA PRO A 327 -0.08 15.86 -10.33
C PRO A 327 -0.96 14.79 -9.70
N GLY A 328 -1.59 15.07 -8.54
CA GLY A 328 -2.46 14.15 -7.84
C GLY A 328 -3.77 13.85 -8.58
N SER A 329 -4.22 14.77 -9.45
CA SER A 329 -5.40 14.60 -10.29
C SER A 329 -5.11 13.78 -11.56
N LEU A 330 -3.85 13.66 -11.94
CA LEU A 330 -3.42 12.95 -13.15
C LEU A 330 -3.46 11.42 -12.95
N PRO A 331 -3.55 10.62 -14.02
CA PRO A 331 -3.63 9.16 -13.93
C PRO A 331 -2.51 8.53 -13.09
N TYR A 332 -1.26 8.97 -13.24
CA TYR A 332 -0.15 8.45 -12.43
C TYR A 332 -0.24 8.87 -10.95
N GLY A 333 -0.79 10.04 -10.65
CA GLY A 333 -1.02 10.46 -9.28
C GLY A 333 -2.09 9.64 -8.54
N LYS A 334 -3.09 9.13 -9.27
CA LYS A 334 -4.07 8.18 -8.73
C LYS A 334 -3.43 6.82 -8.45
N ILE A 335 -2.48 6.38 -9.29
CA ILE A 335 -1.70 5.15 -9.08
C ILE A 335 -0.78 5.32 -7.87
N ALA A 336 -0.08 6.46 -7.76
CA ALA A 336 0.77 6.78 -6.63
C ALA A 336 -0.04 6.77 -5.31
N LYS A 337 -1.28 7.33 -5.30
CA LYS A 337 -2.18 7.27 -4.14
C LYS A 337 -2.50 5.84 -3.70
N ARG A 338 -2.73 4.91 -4.64
CA ARG A 338 -3.00 3.49 -4.32
C ARG A 338 -1.78 2.76 -3.73
N ASN A 339 -0.58 3.21 -4.07
CA ASN A 339 0.67 2.66 -3.58
C ASN A 339 1.29 3.47 -2.43
N MET A 340 0.51 4.33 -1.76
CA MET A 340 0.95 5.08 -0.60
C MET A 340 1.06 4.18 0.62
N GLY A 341 2.26 4.03 1.16
CA GLY A 341 2.52 3.18 2.32
C GLY A 341 3.96 2.68 2.36
N ILE A 342 4.22 1.87 3.37
CA ILE A 342 5.50 1.20 3.59
C ILE A 342 5.35 -0.26 3.19
N SER A 343 6.24 -0.75 2.35
CA SER A 343 6.30 -2.14 1.93
C SER A 343 7.20 -2.94 2.88
N ILE A 344 6.71 -4.05 3.40
CA ILE A 344 7.47 -4.97 4.24
C ILE A 344 7.84 -6.19 3.41
N VAL A 345 9.13 -6.41 3.22
CA VAL A 345 9.69 -7.45 2.35
C VAL A 345 10.52 -8.43 3.17
N ARG A 346 10.22 -9.72 3.02
CA ARG A 346 10.98 -10.81 3.61
C ARG A 346 11.60 -11.65 2.51
N GLN A 347 12.93 -11.70 2.47
CA GLN A 347 13.68 -12.46 1.46
C GLN A 347 13.24 -12.22 0.00
N GLY A 348 12.97 -10.95 -0.34
CA GLY A 348 12.54 -10.56 -1.69
C GLY A 348 11.04 -10.74 -1.99
N ARG A 349 10.24 -11.24 -1.03
CA ARG A 349 8.78 -11.35 -1.12
C ARG A 349 8.11 -10.31 -0.22
N GLU A 350 7.20 -9.50 -0.77
CA GLU A 350 6.37 -8.64 0.06
C GLU A 350 5.37 -9.46 0.88
N ILE A 351 5.34 -9.20 2.18
CA ILE A 351 4.46 -9.91 3.13
C ILE A 351 3.39 -9.01 3.71
N ASP A 352 3.63 -7.69 3.76
CA ASP A 352 2.65 -6.73 4.28
C ASP A 352 2.87 -5.35 3.65
N PHE A 353 1.84 -4.51 3.70
CA PHE A 353 1.88 -3.15 3.21
C PHE A 353 0.92 -2.26 4.00
N GLY A 354 1.41 -1.16 4.51
CA GLY A 354 0.61 -0.26 5.34
C GLY A 354 1.39 0.95 5.84
N LYS A 355 0.83 1.64 6.81
CA LYS A 355 1.45 2.82 7.44
C LYS A 355 2.31 2.44 8.64
N PHE A 356 1.91 1.40 9.36
CA PHE A 356 2.58 0.87 10.56
C PHE A 356 2.86 1.95 11.61
N ASP A 357 1.99 2.96 11.68
CA ASP A 357 2.08 4.12 12.60
C ASP A 357 3.38 4.94 12.48
N TYR A 358 4.12 4.78 11.38
CA TYR A 358 5.30 5.61 11.11
C TYR A 358 4.95 6.98 10.55
N PHE A 359 3.80 7.12 9.92
CA PHE A 359 3.28 8.40 9.43
C PHE A 359 1.76 8.43 9.49
N ASP A 360 1.21 9.63 9.60
CA ASP A 360 -0.21 9.89 9.51
C ASP A 360 -0.51 10.47 8.12
N ASP A 361 -1.48 9.90 7.41
CA ASP A 361 -1.84 10.38 6.08
C ASP A 361 -2.95 11.43 6.09
N ASN A 362 -3.54 11.75 7.26
CA ASN A 362 -4.60 12.76 7.49
C ASN A 362 -4.93 13.61 6.24
N ASN A 363 -5.08 12.95 5.07
CA ASN A 363 -5.26 13.53 3.75
C ASN A 363 -4.14 14.43 3.24
N GLN A 364 -2.92 14.20 3.71
CA GLN A 364 -1.76 14.93 3.22
C GLN A 364 -1.40 14.42 1.81
N PRO A 365 -1.62 15.22 0.75
CA PRO A 365 -1.40 14.77 -0.63
C PRO A 365 0.06 14.46 -0.94
N PHE A 366 0.99 14.92 -0.12
CA PHE A 366 2.42 14.73 -0.29
C PHE A 366 2.90 13.31 0.03
N HIS A 367 2.19 12.55 0.90
CA HIS A 367 2.60 11.18 1.25
C HIS A 367 2.50 10.18 0.10
N ARG A 368 1.79 10.48 -0.98
CA ARG A 368 1.77 9.64 -2.19
C ARG A 368 3.02 9.76 -3.08
N TRP A 369 3.90 10.74 -2.81
CA TRP A 369 5.02 11.09 -3.66
C TRP A 369 6.37 10.62 -3.14
N TRP A 370 6.36 9.71 -2.22
CA TRP A 370 7.52 8.98 -1.73
C TRP A 370 7.17 7.50 -1.54
N GLY A 371 8.19 6.64 -1.54
CA GLY A 371 8.09 5.22 -1.24
C GLY A 371 9.05 4.82 -0.14
N CYS A 372 8.67 3.81 0.63
CA CYS A 372 9.53 3.19 1.65
C CYS A 372 9.35 1.67 1.62
N GLU A 373 10.48 0.95 1.65
CA GLU A 373 10.52 -0.51 1.77
C GLU A 373 11.42 -0.90 2.95
N ILE A 374 10.93 -1.77 3.82
CA ILE A 374 11.68 -2.39 4.91
C ILE A 374 11.88 -3.86 4.56
N SER A 375 13.13 -4.27 4.36
CA SER A 375 13.50 -5.60 3.89
C SER A 375 14.38 -6.32 4.90
N PHE A 376 14.10 -7.60 5.18
CA PHE A 376 14.82 -8.40 6.16
C PHE A 376 14.84 -9.89 5.81
N THR A 377 15.66 -10.64 6.54
CA THR A 377 15.83 -12.09 6.40
C THR A 377 14.98 -12.87 7.41
N SER A 378 14.82 -14.19 7.20
CA SER A 378 14.00 -15.07 8.04
C SER A 378 14.40 -15.13 9.52
N GLU A 379 15.60 -14.68 9.87
CA GLU A 379 16.08 -14.61 11.27
C GLU A 379 15.23 -13.68 12.12
N LEU A 380 14.67 -12.63 11.51
CA LEU A 380 13.85 -11.62 12.16
C LEU A 380 12.35 -11.92 12.15
N ASP A 381 11.93 -13.09 11.67
CA ASP A 381 10.51 -13.49 11.57
C ASP A 381 9.75 -13.29 12.89
N GLU A 382 10.34 -13.71 14.01
CA GLU A 382 9.72 -13.60 15.34
C GLU A 382 9.72 -12.15 15.84
N ALA A 383 10.80 -11.41 15.56
CA ALA A 383 10.91 -10.01 15.96
C ALA A 383 9.93 -9.10 15.20
N PHE A 384 9.60 -9.42 13.94
CA PHE A 384 8.55 -8.76 13.17
C PHE A 384 7.15 -9.32 13.43
N GLY A 385 7.02 -10.37 14.26
CA GLY A 385 5.74 -10.99 14.60
C GLY A 385 5.01 -11.57 13.38
N ILE A 386 5.75 -12.24 12.48
CA ILE A 386 5.16 -12.80 11.26
C ILE A 386 4.22 -13.94 11.61
N SER A 387 2.98 -13.83 11.14
CA SER A 387 1.96 -14.87 11.24
C SER A 387 2.28 -16.09 10.37
N ASN A 388 1.69 -17.25 10.71
CA ASN A 388 1.92 -18.52 9.99
C ASN A 388 1.55 -18.46 8.51
N ASN A 389 0.59 -17.63 8.14
CA ASN A 389 0.15 -17.41 6.76
C ASN A 389 0.91 -16.30 6.04
N LYS A 390 1.97 -15.72 6.63
CA LYS A 390 2.84 -14.68 6.05
C LYS A 390 2.08 -13.48 5.44
N GLN A 391 0.95 -13.12 6.00
CA GLN A 391 0.09 -12.06 5.45
C GLN A 391 0.12 -10.78 6.27
N GLN A 392 0.82 -10.75 7.40
CA GLN A 392 0.88 -9.60 8.30
C GLN A 392 2.14 -9.64 9.16
N VAL A 393 2.60 -8.43 9.51
CA VAL A 393 3.60 -8.18 10.53
C VAL A 393 2.96 -7.49 11.75
N SER A 394 3.58 -7.65 12.91
CA SER A 394 3.16 -6.97 14.14
C SER A 394 4.06 -5.75 14.41
N LEU A 395 4.06 -4.78 13.47
CA LEU A 395 4.71 -3.49 13.67
C LEU A 395 3.67 -2.48 14.16
N ARG A 396 3.67 -2.18 15.45
CA ARG A 396 2.75 -1.24 16.08
C ARG A 396 3.51 -0.16 16.83
N ALA A 397 2.99 1.06 16.77
CA ALA A 397 3.49 2.15 17.59
C ALA A 397 3.46 1.81 19.06
N ILE A 398 4.47 2.30 19.76
CA ILE A 398 4.57 2.23 21.20
C ILE A 398 4.46 3.66 21.71
N ASP A 399 3.56 3.89 22.66
CA ASP A 399 3.37 5.18 23.29
C ASP A 399 4.65 5.60 24.01
N ASP A 400 4.99 6.87 23.93
CA ASP A 400 6.23 7.41 24.51
C ASP A 400 6.32 7.16 26.04
N GLU A 401 5.18 7.09 26.73
CA GLU A 401 5.10 6.74 28.16
C GLU A 401 5.51 5.28 28.43
N SER A 402 5.27 4.38 27.49
CA SER A 402 5.58 2.95 27.62
C SER A 402 7.00 2.59 27.16
N ILE A 403 7.76 3.52 26.57
CA ILE A 403 9.12 3.24 26.06
C ILE A 403 10.05 2.75 27.19
N SER A 404 9.93 3.30 28.39
CA SER A 404 10.73 2.91 29.55
C SER A 404 10.53 1.45 29.97
N ASP A 405 9.40 0.83 29.64
CA ASP A 405 9.09 -0.56 29.98
C ASP A 405 9.88 -1.56 29.14
N TYR A 406 10.47 -1.08 28.05
CA TYR A 406 11.23 -1.89 27.09
C TYR A 406 12.75 -1.77 27.23
N GLU A 407 13.26 -1.29 28.38
CA GLU A 407 14.70 -1.23 28.65
C GLU A 407 15.37 -2.58 28.33
N ASN A 408 16.29 -2.56 27.34
CA ASN A 408 17.02 -3.73 26.80
C ASN A 408 16.22 -4.73 25.94
N ASN A 409 14.95 -4.50 25.63
CA ASN A 409 14.14 -5.35 24.75
C ASN A 409 13.24 -4.53 23.82
N GLU A 410 13.79 -3.52 23.16
CA GLU A 410 13.03 -2.66 22.28
C GLU A 410 12.38 -3.45 21.14
N PRO A 411 11.06 -3.38 20.96
CA PRO A 411 10.37 -3.96 19.82
C PRO A 411 10.89 -3.41 18.48
N MET A 412 10.76 -4.19 17.42
CA MET A 412 11.29 -3.85 16.10
C MET A 412 10.80 -2.48 15.61
N TRP A 413 9.53 -2.14 15.86
CA TRP A 413 9.00 -0.82 15.50
C TRP A 413 9.81 0.33 16.10
N LEU A 414 10.18 0.22 17.38
CA LEU A 414 10.94 1.26 18.08
C LEU A 414 12.38 1.36 17.56
N GLN A 415 13.04 0.21 17.31
CA GLN A 415 14.41 0.19 16.76
C GLN A 415 14.48 0.86 15.38
N LEU A 416 13.41 0.83 14.57
CA LEU A 416 13.35 1.43 13.25
C LEU A 416 12.75 2.85 13.26
N LYS A 417 12.09 3.27 14.37
CA LYS A 417 11.32 4.53 14.46
C LYS A 417 12.09 5.74 13.96
N SER A 418 13.30 5.96 14.46
CA SER A 418 14.07 7.16 14.14
C SER A 418 14.43 7.24 12.66
N VAL A 419 14.94 6.15 12.07
CA VAL A 419 15.34 6.12 10.66
C VAL A 419 14.13 6.31 9.74
N VAL A 420 13.05 5.57 9.99
CA VAL A 420 11.87 5.59 9.11
C VAL A 420 11.14 6.92 9.22
N LYS A 421 10.79 7.39 10.43
CA LYS A 421 10.05 8.65 10.62
C LYS A 421 10.84 9.87 10.14
N ASN A 422 12.12 9.98 10.50
CA ASN A 422 12.92 11.13 10.12
C ASN A 422 13.09 11.22 8.59
N THR A 423 13.32 10.08 7.91
CA THR A 423 13.47 10.08 6.46
C THR A 423 12.14 10.38 5.76
N ILE A 424 11.01 9.84 6.25
CA ILE A 424 9.67 10.19 5.73
C ILE A 424 9.41 11.69 5.86
N THR A 425 9.75 12.29 7.00
CA THR A 425 9.60 13.74 7.23
C THR A 425 10.46 14.56 6.27
N LYS A 426 11.72 14.15 6.04
CA LYS A 426 12.59 14.78 5.05
C LYS A 426 12.01 14.69 3.63
N MET A 427 11.54 13.51 3.20
CA MET A 427 10.90 13.31 1.89
C MET A 427 9.61 14.13 1.74
N TYR A 428 8.84 14.23 2.80
CA TYR A 428 7.64 15.06 2.81
C TYR A 428 7.98 16.53 2.57
N SER A 429 8.96 17.07 3.31
CA SER A 429 9.43 18.45 3.15
C SER A 429 10.03 18.70 1.76
N GLU A 430 10.85 17.78 1.27
CA GLU A 430 11.42 17.84 -0.08
C GLU A 430 10.34 17.88 -1.17
N ASN A 431 9.27 17.09 -1.02
CA ASN A 431 8.15 17.11 -1.96
C ASN A 431 7.40 18.44 -1.94
N GLN A 432 7.28 19.08 -0.79
CA GLN A 432 6.72 20.44 -0.72
C GLN A 432 7.59 21.44 -1.50
N GLU A 433 8.91 21.38 -1.35
CA GLU A 433 9.84 22.25 -2.07
C GLU A 433 9.81 21.97 -3.59
N ARG A 434 9.91 20.69 -4.00
CA ARG A 434 9.81 20.32 -5.43
C ARG A 434 8.53 20.83 -6.08
N ARG A 435 7.40 20.84 -5.36
CA ARG A 435 6.13 21.32 -5.90
C ARG A 435 6.10 22.83 -6.09
N LYS A 436 6.79 23.61 -5.25
CA LYS A 436 6.84 25.07 -5.40
C LYS A 436 7.47 25.51 -6.73
N GLY A 437 8.39 24.75 -7.29
CA GLY A 437 9.15 25.04 -8.52
C GLY A 437 10.22 26.12 -8.29
N SER A 438 11.25 26.15 -9.13
CA SER A 438 12.26 27.21 -9.08
C SER A 438 11.66 28.53 -9.52
N ARG A 439 11.42 29.44 -8.59
CA ARG A 439 11.26 30.85 -8.93
C ARG A 439 12.63 31.38 -9.37
N SER A 440 12.80 31.57 -10.65
CA SER A 440 13.93 32.34 -11.19
C SER A 440 13.87 33.78 -10.64
N GLY A 441 14.78 34.11 -9.76
CA GLY A 441 15.15 35.46 -9.41
C GLY A 441 14.26 36.17 -8.38
N ASN A 442 14.78 36.33 -7.22
CA ASN A 442 14.44 37.03 -6.00
C ASN A 442 13.86 36.19 -4.89
N ASN A 443 14.72 35.88 -3.92
CA ASN A 443 14.34 35.38 -2.60
C ASN A 443 13.51 36.43 -1.84
N THR A 444 12.20 36.42 -2.09
CA THR A 444 11.22 36.95 -1.13
C THR A 444 10.29 35.78 -0.81
N THR A 445 10.54 35.12 0.31
CA THR A 445 9.65 34.10 0.84
C THR A 445 8.32 34.80 1.17
N THR A 446 7.31 34.63 0.29
CA THR A 446 5.99 35.19 0.55
C THR A 446 5.33 34.39 1.68
N THR A 447 4.93 35.09 2.73
CA THR A 447 4.18 34.55 3.86
C THR A 447 2.66 34.61 3.64
N THR A 448 2.22 34.83 2.39
CA THR A 448 0.81 34.96 2.00
C THR A 448 0.32 33.78 1.18
N THR A 449 -0.93 33.36 1.39
CA THR A 449 -1.60 32.32 0.60
C THR A 449 -2.23 32.92 -0.66
N ALA A 450 -2.49 32.08 -1.70
CA ALA A 450 -3.18 32.52 -2.93
C ALA A 450 -4.57 33.12 -2.62
N THR A 451 -5.27 32.59 -1.62
CA THR A 451 -6.56 33.08 -1.14
C THR A 451 -6.41 34.48 -0.51
N SER A 452 -5.42 34.67 0.39
CA SER A 452 -5.16 35.97 1.02
C SER A 452 -4.78 37.05 0.02
N GLU A 453 -3.96 36.71 -0.99
CA GLU A 453 -3.62 37.64 -2.08
C GLU A 453 -4.84 38.04 -2.92
N THR A 454 -5.74 37.09 -3.19
CA THR A 454 -6.97 37.31 -3.95
C THR A 454 -7.93 38.24 -3.19
N ILE A 455 -8.09 37.98 -1.88
CA ILE A 455 -8.92 38.81 -1.00
C ILE A 455 -8.36 40.27 -0.96
N LYS A 456 -7.05 40.39 -0.74
CA LYS A 456 -6.39 41.68 -0.69
C LYS A 456 -6.58 42.52 -1.99
N ARG A 457 -6.40 41.89 -3.17
CA ARG A 457 -6.64 42.57 -4.46
C ARG A 457 -8.09 43.02 -4.62
N ALA A 458 -9.06 42.17 -4.23
CA ALA A 458 -10.47 42.53 -4.32
C ALA A 458 -10.83 43.70 -3.41
N GLU A 459 -10.22 43.83 -2.23
CA GLU A 459 -10.41 44.93 -1.30
C GLU A 459 -9.73 46.23 -1.76
N GLU A 460 -8.54 46.12 -2.37
CA GLU A 460 -7.85 47.27 -2.98
C GLU A 460 -8.60 47.83 -4.20
N GLU A 461 -9.27 46.98 -4.97
CA GLU A 461 -10.07 47.39 -6.14
C GLU A 461 -11.44 47.96 -5.75
N ASN A 462 -11.93 47.70 -4.55
CA ASN A 462 -13.28 48.11 -4.13
C ASN A 462 -13.34 48.40 -2.62
N GLU A 463 -13.06 49.67 -2.26
CA GLU A 463 -13.05 50.12 -0.86
C GLU A 463 -14.40 49.92 -0.12
N GLU A 464 -15.54 49.79 -0.84
CA GLU A 464 -16.86 49.55 -0.22
C GLU A 464 -17.00 48.14 0.39
N ILE A 465 -16.21 47.17 -0.09
CA ILE A 465 -16.23 45.79 0.43
C ILE A 465 -15.16 45.54 1.48
N ALA A 466 -14.21 46.45 1.66
CA ALA A 466 -13.24 46.37 2.72
C ALA A 466 -13.94 46.45 4.08
N VAL A 467 -13.83 45.37 4.87
CA VAL A 467 -14.35 45.35 6.24
C VAL A 467 -13.24 45.80 7.16
N PRO A 468 -13.41 46.91 7.90
CA PRO A 468 -12.42 47.32 8.88
C PRO A 468 -12.27 46.22 9.94
N ASN A 469 -11.04 45.83 10.24
CA ASN A 469 -10.78 44.93 11.33
C ASN A 469 -11.00 45.70 12.65
N THR A 470 -11.54 45.02 13.66
CA THR A 470 -11.84 45.64 14.98
C THR A 470 -10.59 45.83 15.82
N SER A 471 -9.57 45.01 15.59
CA SER A 471 -8.27 45.14 16.26
C SER A 471 -7.38 46.11 15.52
N GLU A 472 -6.73 47.05 16.24
CA GLU A 472 -5.78 47.97 15.64
C GLU A 472 -4.52 47.22 15.19
N THR A 473 -4.13 47.38 13.93
CA THR A 473 -2.85 46.87 13.42
C THR A 473 -1.70 47.53 14.20
N PRO A 474 -0.78 46.75 14.79
CA PRO A 474 0.31 47.32 15.57
C PRO A 474 1.18 48.27 14.74
N THR A 475 1.44 49.49 15.24
CA THR A 475 2.32 50.47 14.60
C THR A 475 3.80 50.23 14.92
N SER A 476 4.10 49.32 15.87
CA SER A 476 5.46 48.94 16.22
C SER A 476 5.51 47.44 16.58
N PHE A 477 6.57 46.75 16.16
CA PHE A 477 6.77 45.34 16.42
C PHE A 477 7.42 45.14 17.80
N THR A 478 6.65 44.71 18.78
CA THR A 478 7.19 44.29 20.07
C THR A 478 7.70 42.84 19.98
N PRO A 479 8.66 42.42 20.82
CA PRO A 479 9.16 41.05 20.80
C PRO A 479 8.06 39.98 20.92
N ASP A 480 7.01 40.26 21.69
CA ASP A 480 5.87 39.35 21.89
C ASP A 480 5.05 39.18 20.60
N ILE A 481 4.84 40.25 19.84
CA ILE A 481 4.15 40.23 18.54
C ILE A 481 4.97 39.44 17.53
N VAL A 482 6.28 39.67 17.48
CA VAL A 482 7.20 38.98 16.56
C VAL A 482 7.19 37.49 16.85
N GLU A 483 7.26 37.09 18.12
CA GLU A 483 7.23 35.70 18.54
C GLU A 483 5.90 35.02 18.18
N GLN A 484 4.78 35.70 18.41
CA GLN A 484 3.45 35.17 18.08
C GLN A 484 3.31 34.95 16.56
N ILE A 485 3.74 35.91 15.74
CA ILE A 485 3.72 35.77 14.27
C ILE A 485 4.66 34.65 13.82
N LYS A 486 5.83 34.50 14.47
CA LYS A 486 6.78 33.44 14.17
C LYS A 486 6.18 32.04 14.45
N ILE A 487 5.55 31.86 15.59
CA ILE A 487 4.88 30.61 15.96
C ILE A 487 3.84 30.25 14.90
N GLU A 488 3.00 31.20 14.50
CA GLU A 488 1.95 30.95 13.51
C GLU A 488 2.47 30.62 12.13
N LEU A 489 3.46 31.36 11.65
CA LEU A 489 4.08 31.09 10.36
C LEU A 489 4.85 29.77 10.36
N THR A 490 5.35 29.34 11.51
CA THR A 490 5.96 28.02 11.69
C THR A 490 4.91 26.91 11.66
N ASP A 491 3.81 27.07 12.39
CA ASP A 491 2.68 26.16 12.40
C ASP A 491 2.03 25.99 11.00
N GLU A 492 2.00 27.07 10.24
CA GLU A 492 1.49 27.08 8.85
C GLU A 492 2.52 26.56 7.83
N GLY A 493 3.75 26.28 8.25
CA GLY A 493 4.83 25.78 7.39
C GLY A 493 5.48 26.81 6.47
N PHE A 494 5.35 28.10 6.78
CA PHE A 494 6.04 29.20 6.07
C PHE A 494 7.45 29.46 6.63
N LEU A 495 7.70 29.10 7.89
CA LEU A 495 8.99 29.22 8.56
C LEU A 495 9.35 27.91 9.24
N THR A 496 10.62 27.75 9.57
CA THR A 496 11.11 26.71 10.50
C THR A 496 11.44 27.33 11.87
N GLU A 497 11.57 26.51 12.91
CA GLU A 497 11.92 27.01 14.26
C GLU A 497 13.25 27.78 14.30
N VAL A 498 14.15 27.52 13.34
CA VAL A 498 15.49 28.13 13.25
C VAL A 498 15.50 29.42 12.42
N ASP A 499 14.44 29.69 11.64
CA ASP A 499 14.40 30.86 10.78
C ASP A 499 14.20 32.15 11.60
N GLU A 500 14.91 33.21 11.24
CA GLU A 500 14.67 34.54 11.77
C GLU A 500 13.58 35.23 10.95
N LEU A 501 12.58 35.79 11.64
CA LEU A 501 11.49 36.53 11.01
C LEU A 501 11.98 37.90 10.63
N THR A 502 11.84 38.29 9.37
CA THR A 502 12.21 39.62 8.85
C THR A 502 11.06 40.60 8.99
N ASP A 503 11.38 41.90 9.13
CA ASP A 503 10.37 42.97 9.18
C ASP A 503 9.44 42.97 7.95
N GLU A 504 9.95 42.57 6.78
CA GLU A 504 9.19 42.44 5.55
C GLU A 504 8.14 41.30 5.64
N GLN A 505 8.50 40.16 6.25
CA GLN A 505 7.60 39.03 6.47
C GLN A 505 6.52 39.36 7.51
N ILE A 506 6.88 40.12 8.57
CA ILE A 506 5.94 40.62 9.55
C ILE A 506 4.91 41.52 8.88
N LYS A 507 5.38 42.45 8.05
CA LYS A 507 4.51 43.35 7.30
C LYS A 507 3.59 42.59 6.35
N GLN A 508 4.11 41.65 5.58
CA GLN A 508 3.30 40.79 4.69
C GLN A 508 2.25 39.96 5.45
N TYR A 509 2.60 39.46 6.64
CA TYR A 509 1.65 38.75 7.50
C TYR A 509 0.50 39.68 7.93
N LEU A 510 0.80 40.86 8.44
CA LEU A 510 -0.20 41.83 8.88
C LEU A 510 -1.03 42.39 7.71
N ASP A 511 -0.42 42.54 6.55
CA ASP A 511 -1.09 43.00 5.33
C ASP A 511 -2.03 41.95 4.72
N SER A 512 -1.98 40.68 5.20
CA SER A 512 -2.81 39.61 4.63
C SER A 512 -4.29 39.69 5.02
N ASN A 513 -4.66 40.50 6.01
CA ASN A 513 -6.01 40.79 6.53
C ASN A 513 -6.87 39.56 6.90
N THR A 514 -6.72 38.43 6.19
CA THR A 514 -7.51 37.21 6.42
C THR A 514 -6.65 35.97 6.22
N ARG A 515 -6.70 35.06 7.20
CA ARG A 515 -5.99 33.77 7.14
C ARG A 515 -6.94 32.63 7.48
N ILE A 516 -6.82 31.50 6.78
CA ILE A 516 -7.66 30.31 6.99
C ILE A 516 -6.76 29.18 7.46
N LYS A 517 -7.06 28.65 8.64
CA LYS A 517 -6.31 27.57 9.29
C LYS A 517 -7.18 26.32 9.38
N TYR A 518 -6.62 25.21 8.93
CA TYR A 518 -7.24 23.88 9.05
C TYR A 518 -6.60 23.15 10.22
N GLU A 519 -7.35 22.87 11.28
CA GLU A 519 -6.82 22.21 12.48
C GLU A 519 -7.78 21.17 13.02
N GLY A 520 -7.27 20.20 13.77
CA GLY A 520 -8.06 19.22 14.50
C GLY A 520 -8.49 19.79 15.84
N ARG A 521 -9.80 19.96 16.06
CA ARG A 521 -10.40 20.43 17.32
C ARG A 521 -11.28 19.35 17.97
N GLY A 522 -11.25 18.13 17.42
CA GLY A 522 -12.11 17.01 17.82
C GLY A 522 -13.47 17.01 17.14
N PRO A 523 -14.09 15.82 16.97
CA PRO A 523 -15.29 15.62 16.14
C PRO A 523 -16.57 16.27 16.71
N ARG A 524 -16.54 16.71 17.97
CA ARG A 524 -17.68 17.37 18.63
C ARG A 524 -17.60 18.89 18.64
N SER A 525 -16.43 19.45 18.31
CA SER A 525 -16.20 20.89 18.25
C SER A 525 -16.85 21.50 17.00
N PRO A 526 -17.13 22.81 16.97
CA PRO A 526 -17.68 23.49 15.80
C PRO A 526 -16.88 23.23 14.52
N PHE A 527 -17.58 23.20 13.38
CA PHE A 527 -16.94 23.08 12.06
C PHE A 527 -16.17 24.34 11.68
N LEU A 528 -16.74 25.51 11.97
CA LEU A 528 -16.22 26.82 11.63
C LEU A 528 -16.17 27.69 12.88
N ASP A 529 -15.07 28.41 13.04
CA ASP A 529 -14.85 29.41 14.10
C ASP A 529 -13.97 30.54 13.56
N TYR A 530 -13.95 31.69 14.19
CA TYR A 530 -13.09 32.80 13.77
C TYR A 530 -12.76 33.73 14.93
N GLU A 531 -11.64 34.43 14.80
CA GLU A 531 -11.19 35.47 15.73
C GLU A 531 -10.43 36.57 14.97
N ASP A 532 -10.43 37.80 15.49
CA ASP A 532 -9.61 38.91 15.00
C ASP A 532 -8.46 39.14 15.97
N ILE A 533 -7.22 38.87 15.51
CA ILE A 533 -6.02 39.07 16.30
C ILE A 533 -5.02 39.92 15.50
N LEU A 534 -4.56 41.00 16.13
CA LEU A 534 -3.61 41.95 15.53
C LEU A 534 -4.08 42.56 14.20
N GLY A 535 -5.39 42.66 14.00
CA GLY A 535 -5.97 43.17 12.76
C GLY A 535 -5.98 42.14 11.62
N VAL A 536 -5.71 40.87 11.90
CA VAL A 536 -5.81 39.78 10.94
C VAL A 536 -6.97 38.88 11.34
N LEU A 537 -7.96 38.73 10.48
CA LEU A 537 -9.10 37.85 10.67
C LEU A 537 -8.68 36.40 10.43
N ARG A 538 -8.68 35.59 11.48
CA ARG A 538 -8.34 34.16 11.45
C ARG A 538 -9.59 33.32 11.40
N ILE A 539 -9.69 32.45 10.43
CA ILE A 539 -10.81 31.56 10.20
C ILE A 539 -10.34 30.11 10.44
N TYR A 540 -10.93 29.43 11.39
CA TYR A 540 -10.57 28.06 11.77
C TYR A 540 -11.57 27.07 11.18
N VAL A 541 -11.07 26.12 10.42
CA VAL A 541 -11.85 25.01 9.87
C VAL A 541 -11.46 23.72 10.59
N ASN A 542 -12.41 23.12 11.32
CA ASN A 542 -12.17 21.90 12.08
C ASN A 542 -12.13 20.67 11.16
N LYS A 543 -10.94 20.11 10.99
CA LYS A 543 -10.70 18.89 10.18
C LYS A 543 -11.37 17.64 10.75
N ASP A 544 -11.56 17.57 12.07
CA ASP A 544 -12.15 16.40 12.72
C ASP A 544 -13.69 16.40 12.64
N HIS A 545 -14.28 17.51 12.22
CA HIS A 545 -15.73 17.62 12.11
C HIS A 545 -16.25 16.74 10.98
N GLN A 546 -17.37 16.03 11.22
CA GLN A 546 -17.94 15.06 10.27
C GLN A 546 -18.25 15.68 8.90
N PHE A 547 -18.71 16.94 8.85
CA PHE A 547 -18.94 17.65 7.59
C PHE A 547 -17.67 17.84 6.77
N TYR A 548 -16.55 18.17 7.42
CA TYR A 548 -15.26 18.25 6.75
C TYR A 548 -14.85 16.89 6.17
N GLN A 549 -14.93 15.86 6.96
CA GLN A 549 -14.51 14.50 6.58
C GLN A 549 -15.34 13.90 5.44
N GLN A 550 -16.64 14.21 5.38
CA GLN A 550 -17.52 13.61 4.37
C GLN A 550 -17.62 14.43 3.08
N PHE A 551 -17.54 15.74 3.14
CA PHE A 551 -17.87 16.61 1.99
C PHE A 551 -16.76 17.58 1.60
N VAL A 552 -16.03 18.13 2.56
CA VAL A 552 -15.04 19.18 2.27
C VAL A 552 -13.74 18.57 1.77
N ILE A 553 -13.31 17.48 2.37
CA ILE A 553 -12.01 16.86 2.16
C ILE A 553 -11.76 16.47 0.70
N GLU A 554 -12.77 15.90 0.03
CA GLU A 554 -12.67 15.56 -1.40
C GLU A 554 -12.76 16.81 -2.29
N ALA A 555 -13.60 17.76 -1.91
CA ALA A 555 -13.80 18.98 -2.68
C ALA A 555 -12.54 19.86 -2.75
N ILE A 556 -11.79 19.97 -1.64
CA ILE A 556 -10.58 20.79 -1.53
C ILE A 556 -9.28 20.07 -1.92
N THR A 557 -9.36 18.86 -2.45
CA THR A 557 -8.17 18.17 -3.02
C THR A 557 -7.67 18.84 -4.30
N ASP A 558 -8.56 19.52 -5.02
CA ASP A 558 -8.22 20.40 -6.13
C ASP A 558 -7.94 21.80 -5.59
N GLU A 559 -6.78 22.37 -5.95
CA GLU A 559 -6.35 23.68 -5.44
C GLU A 559 -7.31 24.81 -5.85
N SER A 560 -7.91 24.73 -7.05
CA SER A 560 -8.89 25.73 -7.50
C SER A 560 -10.17 25.65 -6.67
N ASN A 561 -10.65 24.44 -6.37
CA ASN A 561 -11.82 24.25 -5.52
C ASN A 561 -11.53 24.68 -4.08
N LYS A 562 -10.31 24.44 -3.59
CA LYS A 562 -9.86 24.91 -2.28
C LYS A 562 -9.91 26.42 -2.19
N VAL A 563 -9.34 27.13 -3.17
CA VAL A 563 -9.38 28.60 -3.22
C VAL A 563 -10.82 29.11 -3.25
N VAL A 564 -11.69 28.51 -4.06
CA VAL A 564 -13.12 28.89 -4.12
C VAL A 564 -13.82 28.66 -2.77
N PHE A 565 -13.56 27.53 -2.13
CA PHE A 565 -14.11 27.22 -0.80
C PHE A 565 -13.61 28.20 0.26
N GLU A 566 -12.34 28.52 0.26
CA GLU A 566 -11.71 29.49 1.16
C GLU A 566 -12.23 30.90 0.96
N LEU A 567 -12.40 31.34 -0.30
CA LEU A 567 -13.03 32.63 -0.61
C LEU A 567 -14.48 32.70 -0.12
N PHE A 568 -15.24 31.60 -0.26
CA PHE A 568 -16.60 31.52 0.28
C PHE A 568 -16.59 31.65 1.81
N LEU A 569 -15.69 30.93 2.52
CA LEU A 569 -15.56 31.04 3.97
C LEU A 569 -15.15 32.47 4.39
N ALA A 570 -14.20 33.07 3.69
CA ALA A 570 -13.77 34.44 3.97
C ALA A 570 -14.93 35.43 3.80
N ALA A 571 -15.69 35.33 2.70
CA ALA A 571 -16.85 36.19 2.47
C ALA A 571 -17.93 36.01 3.55
N LEU A 572 -18.21 34.75 3.94
CA LEU A 572 -19.16 34.44 5.00
C LEU A 572 -18.74 35.04 6.34
N VAL A 573 -17.51 34.80 6.75
CA VAL A 573 -17.00 35.26 8.06
C VAL A 573 -16.86 36.79 8.09
N LYS A 574 -16.37 37.42 7.02
CA LYS A 574 -16.34 38.89 6.92
C LYS A 574 -17.74 39.50 6.99
N SER A 575 -18.73 38.87 6.36
CA SER A 575 -20.12 39.32 6.46
C SER A 575 -20.64 39.22 7.89
N LEU A 576 -20.29 38.20 8.61
CA LEU A 576 -20.65 38.03 10.02
C LEU A 576 -19.92 39.04 10.90
N HIS A 577 -18.62 39.24 10.66
CA HIS A 577 -17.78 40.17 11.42
C HIS A 577 -18.24 41.62 11.28
N LYS A 578 -18.76 42.01 10.10
CA LYS A 578 -19.31 43.34 9.85
C LYS A 578 -20.50 43.69 10.74
N TYR A 579 -21.24 42.70 11.24
CA TYR A 579 -22.43 42.85 12.08
C TYR A 579 -22.16 42.39 13.53
N GLU A 580 -21.05 42.80 14.11
CA GLU A 580 -20.58 42.39 15.44
C GLU A 580 -21.66 42.34 16.52
N GLY A 581 -21.54 41.33 17.44
CA GLY A 581 -22.34 41.13 18.62
C GLY A 581 -23.03 39.76 18.66
N ASP A 582 -23.93 39.57 19.62
CA ASP A 582 -24.70 38.33 19.90
C ASP A 582 -25.33 37.66 18.66
N ILE A 583 -25.51 38.38 17.56
CA ILE A 583 -26.14 37.86 16.34
C ILE A 583 -25.16 37.02 15.54
N SER A 584 -23.91 37.45 15.41
CA SER A 584 -22.88 36.75 14.64
C SER A 584 -22.52 35.40 15.29
N GLU A 585 -22.35 35.37 16.61
CA GLU A 585 -22.14 34.12 17.35
C GLU A 585 -23.33 33.17 17.19
N LYS A 586 -24.57 33.67 17.30
CA LYS A 586 -25.77 32.84 17.11
C LYS A 586 -25.91 32.28 15.70
N ILE A 587 -25.45 33.00 14.67
CA ILE A 587 -25.47 32.52 13.28
C ILE A 587 -24.43 31.40 13.10
N ILE A 588 -23.20 31.56 13.63
CA ILE A 588 -22.15 30.53 13.58
C ILE A 588 -22.59 29.28 14.35
N ASP A 589 -23.14 29.43 15.56
CA ASP A 589 -23.66 28.31 16.34
C ASP A 589 -24.79 27.59 15.59
N SER A 590 -25.72 28.35 15.01
CA SER A 590 -26.82 27.79 14.21
C SER A 590 -26.31 27.05 12.98
N LEU A 591 -25.31 27.58 12.27
CA LEU A 591 -24.65 26.92 11.13
C LEU A 591 -24.05 25.58 11.56
N ASN A 592 -23.29 25.55 12.64
CA ASN A 592 -22.67 24.37 13.17
C ASN A 592 -23.70 23.30 13.59
N VAL A 593 -24.82 23.70 14.21
CA VAL A 593 -25.92 22.82 14.59
C VAL A 593 -26.63 22.26 13.35
N LEU A 594 -26.90 23.09 12.33
CA LEU A 594 -27.54 22.68 11.09
C LEU A 594 -26.67 21.69 10.31
N LEU A 595 -25.39 21.99 10.14
CA LEU A 595 -24.45 21.07 9.48
C LEU A 595 -24.45 19.70 10.17
N LYS A 596 -24.42 19.67 11.49
CA LYS A 596 -24.48 18.44 12.27
C LYS A 596 -25.80 17.68 12.14
N SER A 597 -26.92 18.40 12.01
CA SER A 597 -28.24 17.77 11.86
C SER A 597 -28.47 17.22 10.46
N TYR A 598 -28.00 17.90 9.40
CA TYR A 598 -28.09 17.42 8.02
C TYR A 598 -27.26 16.15 7.78
N LEU A 599 -26.15 15.98 8.48
CA LEU A 599 -25.35 14.76 8.44
C LEU A 599 -26.09 13.55 9.01
N LYS A 600 -26.82 13.74 10.12
CA LYS A 600 -27.59 12.68 10.76
C LYS A 600 -28.82 12.22 9.97
N SER A 601 -29.35 13.05 9.08
CA SER A 601 -30.50 12.69 8.23
C SER A 601 -30.13 11.94 6.96
N ASN A 602 -28.84 11.78 6.68
CA ASN A 602 -28.30 11.01 5.53
C ASN A 602 -27.71 9.63 5.94
N GLU A 603 -27.75 9.28 7.23
CA GLU A 603 -27.53 7.92 7.73
C GLU A 603 -28.87 7.15 7.76
#